data_f423826877a007ea55083030c9674302
#
_entry.id   f423826877a007ea55083030c9674302
#
_cell.length_a   1.000
_cell.length_b   1.000
_cell.length_c   1.000
_cell.angle_alpha   90.00
_cell.angle_beta   90.00
_cell.angle_gamma   90.00
#
_symmetry.space_group_name_H-M   'P 1'
#
loop_
_entity.id
_entity.type
_entity.pdbx_description
1 polymer ?
#
loop_
_entity_poly.entity_id
_entity_poly.type
_entity_poly.pdbx_seq_one_letter_code
_entity_poly.pdbx_strand_id
1 'polypeptide(L)'
;MNNKLDSLLFIRLFVPQASQSSSYRRAELEIRLAFLAINRFGMGIGMAKAKNTAFFCKECGFESSKWLGQCPGCRQWNTFVEEPVVKQNASGVVKSIIHKEAVPAKLSEIDIEEEERTTTGYAELDRVLGGGIVKGSLVLVGGDPGIGKSTLLLQVCRNIADSKNVLYISGEESLRQIKLRADRIGRFPDKLKLLCETNLDVIDDVIRKSMPDVVIIDSIQTMFCENVSSAPGSISQVRESTTVLMQLAKGLDISIFIVGHVTKEGVVAGPRILEHMVDTVLYFEGDKNAAYRILRAVKNRFGSTNEIGVFEMKEEGLTEVSNPSEYMLDGRPDGASGSVVACLMEGTRPMLVEIQALVCQSNFGMPRRTSAGADINRFNLLMAVLEKRIGLRLSGCDAYLNIAGGLRISEPALDLGIIYAVLSSYKNIPVDHNTILFGEVGLAGEVRAVSHAAVRVNEAIKLGFTTCILPEVCLKNLKTDGKIRLVGIKTVNQLIDEIGG
;
A
#
# COMPACT_ATOMS: atom_id res chain seq x y z
N MET A 1 -21.90 0.04 -53.06
CA MET A 1 -23.33 0.27 -53.39
C MET A 1 -24.17 -0.74 -52.61
N ASN A 2 -24.38 -0.61 -51.27
CA ASN A 2 -25.33 -1.46 -50.51
C ASN A 2 -25.58 -0.96 -49.08
N ASN A 3 -25.63 0.36 -48.83
CA ASN A 3 -25.97 0.91 -47.53
C ASN A 3 -27.03 2.04 -47.55
N LYS A 4 -27.81 2.13 -48.64
CA LYS A 4 -28.89 3.15 -48.78
C LYS A 4 -30.31 2.58 -48.70
N LEU A 5 -30.46 1.26 -48.58
CA LEU A 5 -31.78 0.61 -48.54
C LEU A 5 -32.26 0.30 -47.11
N ASP A 6 -31.35 0.16 -46.15
CA ASP A 6 -31.72 -0.24 -44.75
C ASP A 6 -32.29 0.91 -43.92
N SER A 7 -31.96 2.17 -44.22
CA SER A 7 -32.51 3.33 -43.49
C SER A 7 -33.94 3.67 -43.83
N LEU A 8 -34.42 3.24 -44.99
CA LEU A 8 -35.81 3.45 -45.41
C LEU A 8 -36.78 2.38 -44.89
N LEU A 9 -36.26 1.21 -44.51
CA LEU A 9 -37.05 0.13 -43.92
C LEU A 9 -37.35 0.40 -42.43
N PHE A 10 -36.46 1.09 -41.71
CA PHE A 10 -36.62 1.37 -40.27
C PHE A 10 -37.73 2.39 -39.95
N ILE A 11 -38.04 3.30 -40.89
CA ILE A 11 -39.08 4.31 -40.69
C ILE A 11 -40.48 3.71 -40.95
N ARG A 12 -40.60 2.57 -41.63
CA ARG A 12 -41.89 1.92 -41.94
C ARG A 12 -42.42 1.00 -40.82
N LEU A 13 -41.60 0.64 -39.85
CA LEU A 13 -41.92 -0.37 -38.82
C LEU A 13 -42.40 0.21 -37.49
N PHE A 14 -42.37 1.53 -37.28
CA PHE A 14 -42.71 2.13 -36.00
C PHE A 14 -43.76 3.26 -36.03
N VAL A 15 -44.67 3.31 -37.01
CA VAL A 15 -45.79 4.26 -37.03
C VAL A 15 -47.12 3.51 -36.85
N PRO A 16 -47.86 3.73 -35.76
CA PRO A 16 -49.19 3.15 -35.62
C PRO A 16 -50.15 3.76 -36.65
N GLN A 17 -50.95 2.92 -37.31
CA GLN A 17 -52.05 3.34 -38.17
C GLN A 17 -53.11 4.07 -37.32
N ALA A 18 -53.07 5.39 -37.28
CA ALA A 18 -54.27 6.16 -36.89
C ALA A 18 -54.17 7.62 -37.38
N SER A 19 -55.24 8.03 -38.07
CA SER A 19 -55.74 9.38 -38.40
C SER A 19 -55.00 10.22 -39.44
N GLN A 20 -55.70 10.38 -40.56
CA GLN A 20 -55.49 11.37 -41.60
C GLN A 20 -55.89 12.77 -41.06
N SER A 21 -54.95 13.53 -40.50
CA SER A 21 -55.15 14.95 -40.29
C SER A 21 -54.21 15.76 -41.18
N SER A 22 -54.69 16.89 -41.68
CA SER A 22 -53.98 17.76 -42.64
C SER A 22 -52.68 18.32 -42.08
N SER A 23 -52.51 18.33 -40.78
CA SER A 23 -51.28 18.71 -40.05
C SER A 23 -50.12 17.73 -40.25
N TYR A 24 -50.41 16.43 -40.42
CA TYR A 24 -49.37 15.40 -40.61
C TYR A 24 -48.73 15.48 -42.03
N ARG A 25 -49.55 15.78 -43.05
CA ARG A 25 -49.04 15.97 -44.43
C ARG A 25 -48.17 17.22 -44.55
N ARG A 26 -48.44 18.24 -43.75
CA ARG A 26 -47.63 19.47 -43.74
C ARG A 26 -46.26 19.25 -43.08
N ALA A 27 -46.23 18.55 -41.97
CA ALA A 27 -44.98 18.19 -41.30
C ALA A 27 -44.09 17.26 -42.15
N GLU A 28 -44.68 16.30 -42.86
CA GLU A 28 -43.94 15.40 -43.76
C GLU A 28 -43.36 16.15 -44.99
N LEU A 29 -44.08 17.14 -45.48
CA LEU A 29 -43.62 17.98 -46.57
C LEU A 29 -42.49 18.92 -46.13
N GLU A 30 -42.58 19.49 -44.92
CA GLU A 30 -41.50 20.33 -44.36
C GLU A 30 -40.22 19.53 -44.09
N ILE A 31 -40.34 18.29 -43.57
CA ILE A 31 -39.20 17.39 -43.41
C ILE A 31 -38.56 17.01 -44.75
N ARG A 32 -39.36 16.77 -45.77
CA ARG A 32 -38.84 16.47 -47.13
C ARG A 32 -38.20 17.70 -47.77
N LEU A 33 -38.74 18.89 -47.58
CA LEU A 33 -38.15 20.13 -48.08
C LEU A 33 -36.85 20.49 -47.33
N ALA A 34 -36.80 20.26 -46.02
CA ALA A 34 -35.57 20.41 -45.26
C ALA A 34 -34.47 19.43 -45.71
N PHE A 35 -34.82 18.17 -46.01
CA PHE A 35 -33.86 17.18 -46.54
C PHE A 35 -33.37 17.54 -47.96
N LEU A 36 -34.21 18.11 -48.79
CA LEU A 36 -33.86 18.60 -50.14
C LEU A 36 -33.00 19.87 -50.08
N ALA A 37 -33.25 20.76 -49.10
CA ALA A 37 -32.44 21.95 -48.90
C ALA A 37 -31.02 21.60 -48.38
N ILE A 38 -30.90 20.64 -47.47
CA ILE A 38 -29.61 20.14 -46.95
C ILE A 38 -28.77 19.51 -48.06
N ASN A 39 -29.39 18.81 -49.03
CA ASN A 39 -28.68 18.20 -50.16
C ASN A 39 -28.32 19.20 -51.26
N ARG A 40 -28.95 20.38 -51.35
CA ARG A 40 -28.74 21.37 -52.40
C ARG A 40 -27.72 22.44 -52.01
N PHE A 41 -27.44 22.64 -50.70
CA PHE A 41 -26.52 23.66 -50.21
C PHE A 41 -25.16 23.10 -49.76
N GLY A 42 -24.78 21.88 -50.11
CA GLY A 42 -23.39 21.44 -49.96
C GLY A 42 -22.71 21.76 -48.60
N MET A 43 -23.49 21.94 -47.50
CA MET A 43 -22.93 22.05 -46.19
C MET A 43 -22.50 20.64 -45.78
N GLY A 44 -21.25 20.34 -46.03
CA GLY A 44 -20.59 19.19 -45.47
C GLY A 44 -20.75 19.28 -43.96
N ILE A 45 -21.61 18.41 -43.38
CA ILE A 45 -21.56 18.10 -41.98
C ILE A 45 -20.16 17.52 -41.79
N GLY A 46 -19.24 18.34 -41.27
CA GLY A 46 -17.94 17.86 -40.85
C GLY A 46 -18.18 16.70 -39.89
N MET A 47 -17.94 15.48 -40.36
CA MET A 47 -17.86 14.32 -39.46
C MET A 47 -16.83 14.69 -38.41
N ALA A 48 -17.30 14.89 -37.19
CA ALA A 48 -16.41 15.01 -36.05
C ALA A 48 -15.46 13.81 -36.13
N LYS A 49 -14.16 14.09 -36.29
CA LYS A 49 -13.13 13.06 -36.22
C LYS A 49 -13.43 12.22 -34.98
N ALA A 50 -13.62 10.92 -35.14
CA ALA A 50 -13.79 10.01 -34.04
C ALA A 50 -12.62 10.28 -33.09
N LYS A 51 -12.93 10.75 -31.87
CA LYS A 51 -11.92 10.90 -30.81
C LYS A 51 -11.38 9.50 -30.62
N ASN A 52 -10.08 9.28 -30.84
CA ASN A 52 -9.41 8.06 -30.46
C ASN A 52 -9.35 8.05 -28.94
N THR A 53 -10.28 7.35 -28.31
CA THR A 53 -10.29 7.14 -26.87
C THR A 53 -10.06 5.67 -26.58
N ALA A 54 -9.37 5.36 -25.52
CA ALA A 54 -9.24 4.01 -24.96
C ALA A 54 -9.72 4.02 -23.51
N PHE A 55 -10.05 2.85 -23.02
CA PHE A 55 -10.52 2.65 -21.67
C PHE A 55 -9.42 1.99 -20.85
N PHE A 56 -9.03 2.60 -19.73
CA PHE A 56 -7.99 2.10 -18.83
C PHE A 56 -8.59 1.70 -17.49
N CYS A 57 -8.19 0.53 -17.00
CA CYS A 57 -8.56 0.10 -15.65
C CYS A 57 -7.80 0.92 -14.61
N LYS A 58 -8.50 1.57 -13.68
CA LYS A 58 -7.92 2.39 -12.61
C LYS A 58 -7.02 1.59 -11.65
N GLU A 59 -7.31 0.30 -11.48
CA GLU A 59 -6.63 -0.55 -10.52
C GLU A 59 -5.34 -1.17 -11.05
N CYS A 60 -5.34 -1.64 -12.33
CA CYS A 60 -4.19 -2.36 -12.88
C CYS A 60 -3.66 -1.78 -14.20
N GLY A 61 -4.27 -0.71 -14.73
CA GLY A 61 -3.86 -0.09 -15.99
C GLY A 61 -4.14 -0.93 -17.25
N PHE A 62 -4.95 -1.99 -17.16
CA PHE A 62 -5.34 -2.78 -18.33
C PHE A 62 -6.05 -1.89 -19.36
N GLU A 63 -5.57 -1.89 -20.60
CA GLU A 63 -6.11 -1.11 -21.69
C GLU A 63 -7.13 -1.90 -22.50
N SER A 64 -8.24 -1.27 -22.84
CA SER A 64 -9.29 -1.83 -23.69
C SER A 64 -9.80 -0.79 -24.67
N SER A 65 -10.11 -1.20 -25.89
CA SER A 65 -10.78 -0.34 -26.88
C SER A 65 -12.25 -0.08 -26.57
N LYS A 66 -12.82 -0.78 -25.56
CA LYS A 66 -14.22 -0.68 -25.14
C LYS A 66 -14.29 -0.66 -23.62
N TRP A 67 -15.30 0.02 -23.09
CA TRP A 67 -15.62 -0.08 -21.68
C TRP A 67 -16.04 -1.52 -21.32
N LEU A 68 -15.46 -2.07 -20.28
CA LEU A 68 -15.77 -3.41 -19.78
C LEU A 68 -16.27 -3.29 -18.34
N GLY A 69 -17.36 -3.99 -17.99
CA GLY A 69 -17.90 -4.00 -16.62
C GLY A 69 -16.94 -4.61 -15.63
N GLN A 70 -16.22 -5.67 -16.03
CA GLN A 70 -15.18 -6.32 -15.24
C GLN A 70 -13.83 -6.28 -15.95
N CYS A 71 -12.78 -5.91 -15.27
CA CYS A 71 -11.43 -5.88 -15.83
C CYS A 71 -10.87 -7.30 -16.02
N PRO A 72 -10.41 -7.69 -17.21
CA PRO A 72 -9.78 -8.99 -17.43
C PRO A 72 -8.43 -9.15 -16.68
N GLY A 73 -7.74 -8.04 -16.42
CA GLY A 73 -6.43 -8.06 -15.75
C GLY A 73 -6.54 -8.30 -14.24
N CYS A 74 -7.31 -7.47 -13.53
CA CYS A 74 -7.42 -7.54 -12.07
C CYS A 74 -8.76 -8.09 -11.55
N ARG A 75 -9.73 -8.39 -12.45
CA ARG A 75 -11.08 -8.89 -12.15
C ARG A 75 -11.95 -7.98 -11.30
N GLN A 76 -11.56 -6.72 -11.11
CA GLN A 76 -12.37 -5.72 -10.41
C GLN A 76 -13.50 -5.20 -11.32
N TRP A 77 -14.63 -4.82 -10.71
CA TRP A 77 -15.80 -4.32 -11.41
C TRP A 77 -15.82 -2.79 -11.46
N ASN A 78 -16.33 -2.22 -12.57
CA ASN A 78 -16.55 -0.78 -12.75
C ASN A 78 -15.28 0.07 -12.59
N THR A 79 -14.13 -0.44 -13.03
CA THR A 79 -12.82 0.21 -12.87
C THR A 79 -12.31 0.93 -14.11
N PHE A 80 -13.04 0.88 -15.24
CA PHE A 80 -12.60 1.52 -16.48
C PHE A 80 -12.93 3.01 -16.53
N VAL A 81 -11.93 3.81 -16.92
CA VAL A 81 -12.05 5.24 -17.28
C VAL A 81 -11.69 5.44 -18.74
N GLU A 82 -12.41 6.36 -19.40
CA GLU A 82 -12.14 6.75 -20.78
C GLU A 82 -11.04 7.83 -20.80
N GLU A 83 -9.97 7.58 -21.55
CA GLU A 83 -8.90 8.55 -21.78
C GLU A 83 -8.65 8.74 -23.28
N PRO A 84 -8.34 9.97 -23.72
CA PRO A 84 -7.96 10.24 -25.11
C PRO A 84 -6.60 9.60 -25.41
N VAL A 85 -6.53 8.84 -26.52
CA VAL A 85 -5.29 8.25 -27.02
C VAL A 85 -4.91 8.93 -28.33
N VAL A 86 -3.73 9.53 -28.36
CA VAL A 86 -3.14 10.02 -29.61
C VAL A 86 -2.46 8.85 -30.32
N LYS A 87 -2.82 8.60 -31.56
CA LYS A 87 -2.00 7.74 -32.40
C LYS A 87 -0.65 8.39 -32.56
N GLN A 88 0.40 7.75 -32.08
CA GLN A 88 1.76 8.13 -32.36
C GLN A 88 1.94 8.21 -33.88
N ASN A 89 2.04 9.43 -34.42
CA ASN A 89 2.64 9.62 -35.71
C ASN A 89 4.13 9.29 -35.55
N ALA A 90 4.61 8.32 -36.29
CA ALA A 90 5.96 7.76 -36.25
C ALA A 90 7.06 8.74 -36.74
N SER A 91 7.00 10.00 -36.31
CA SER A 91 7.98 11.04 -36.70
C SER A 91 8.46 11.91 -35.53
N GLY A 92 8.18 11.53 -34.28
CA GLY A 92 8.93 12.04 -33.14
C GLY A 92 10.25 11.29 -33.06
N VAL A 93 11.36 11.97 -33.27
CA VAL A 93 12.70 11.45 -32.98
C VAL A 93 12.71 11.13 -31.49
N VAL A 94 12.50 9.85 -31.13
CA VAL A 94 12.89 9.33 -29.84
C VAL A 94 14.39 9.63 -29.77
N LYS A 95 14.79 10.65 -28.97
CA LYS A 95 16.20 10.91 -28.67
C LYS A 95 16.77 9.56 -28.27
N SER A 96 17.66 9.01 -29.08
CA SER A 96 18.16 7.64 -28.91
C SER A 96 18.70 7.49 -27.51
N ILE A 97 17.97 6.73 -26.71
CA ILE A 97 18.49 6.12 -25.51
C ILE A 97 19.75 5.43 -25.96
N ILE A 98 20.85 5.64 -25.24
CA ILE A 98 22.14 5.02 -25.52
C ILE A 98 21.86 3.51 -25.68
N HIS A 99 21.70 3.06 -26.93
CA HIS A 99 21.76 1.63 -27.23
C HIS A 99 23.21 1.24 -27.00
N LYS A 100 23.54 0.76 -25.79
CA LYS A 100 24.60 -0.23 -25.70
C LYS A 100 24.20 -1.28 -26.69
N GLU A 101 25.07 -1.60 -27.68
CA GLU A 101 24.78 -2.70 -28.62
C GLU A 101 24.27 -3.88 -27.81
N ALA A 102 23.10 -4.38 -28.18
CA ALA A 102 22.46 -5.50 -27.47
C ALA A 102 23.25 -6.78 -27.80
N VAL A 103 24.37 -6.98 -27.15
CA VAL A 103 25.18 -8.17 -27.28
C VAL A 103 24.76 -9.16 -26.19
N PRO A 104 24.29 -10.37 -26.57
CA PRO A 104 23.97 -11.40 -25.57
C PRO A 104 25.26 -11.79 -24.84
N ALA A 105 25.23 -11.75 -23.50
CA ALA A 105 26.34 -12.20 -22.66
C ALA A 105 26.00 -13.57 -22.04
N LYS A 106 27.02 -14.41 -21.84
CA LYS A 106 26.84 -15.65 -21.10
C LYS A 106 26.75 -15.33 -19.61
N LEU A 107 25.94 -16.07 -18.86
CA LEU A 107 25.78 -15.88 -17.41
C LEU A 107 27.13 -15.94 -16.67
N SER A 108 28.07 -16.80 -17.13
CA SER A 108 29.42 -16.95 -16.58
C SER A 108 30.37 -15.78 -16.88
N GLU A 109 30.00 -14.88 -17.80
CA GLU A 109 30.79 -13.70 -18.21
C GLU A 109 30.27 -12.41 -17.53
N ILE A 110 29.19 -12.54 -16.77
CA ILE A 110 28.64 -11.42 -16.00
C ILE A 110 29.34 -11.43 -14.64
N ASP A 111 30.30 -10.54 -14.47
CA ASP A 111 30.87 -10.28 -13.14
C ASP A 111 29.80 -9.65 -12.27
N ILE A 112 29.41 -10.34 -11.22
CA ILE A 112 28.64 -9.77 -10.13
C ILE A 112 29.69 -9.11 -9.23
N GLU A 113 30.09 -7.88 -9.55
CA GLU A 113 30.64 -7.00 -8.51
C GLU A 113 29.60 -6.96 -7.39
N GLU A 114 30.04 -7.17 -6.13
CA GLU A 114 29.13 -7.08 -4.97
C GLU A 114 28.24 -5.86 -5.15
N GLU A 115 26.92 -6.06 -5.19
CA GLU A 115 25.96 -4.95 -5.41
C GLU A 115 26.26 -3.84 -4.41
N GLU A 116 26.94 -2.79 -4.87
CA GLU A 116 27.30 -1.65 -4.05
C GLU A 116 26.01 -0.99 -3.56
N ARG A 117 25.67 -1.20 -2.29
CA ARG A 117 24.46 -0.64 -1.67
C ARG A 117 24.84 0.65 -0.94
N THR A 118 24.11 1.71 -1.22
CA THR A 118 24.24 2.97 -0.51
C THR A 118 23.28 2.98 0.67
N THR A 119 23.80 3.14 1.90
CA THR A 119 22.95 3.29 3.08
C THR A 119 22.15 4.58 3.00
N THR A 120 20.89 4.54 3.41
CA THR A 120 20.00 5.70 3.51
C THR A 120 20.27 6.55 4.75
N GLY A 121 21.07 6.02 5.69
CA GLY A 121 21.27 6.60 7.02
C GLY A 121 20.13 6.26 8.00
N TYR A 122 19.21 5.40 7.61
CA TYR A 122 18.14 4.83 8.46
C TYR A 122 18.19 3.31 8.38
N ALA A 123 18.49 2.64 9.50
CA ALA A 123 18.57 1.19 9.56
C ALA A 123 17.22 0.52 9.25
N GLU A 124 16.12 1.16 9.63
CA GLU A 124 14.77 0.69 9.37
C GLU A 124 14.42 0.77 7.87
N LEU A 125 14.87 1.80 7.15
CA LEU A 125 14.67 1.91 5.70
C LEU A 125 15.61 0.97 4.95
N ASP A 126 16.87 0.90 5.34
CA ASP A 126 17.85 0.00 4.72
C ASP A 126 17.39 -1.46 4.82
N ARG A 127 16.82 -1.88 5.96
CA ARG A 127 16.21 -3.20 6.14
C ARG A 127 15.15 -3.49 5.10
N VAL A 128 14.20 -2.57 4.93
CA VAL A 128 13.06 -2.72 3.99
C VAL A 128 13.53 -2.72 2.54
N LEU A 129 14.60 -1.99 2.23
CA LEU A 129 15.25 -1.99 0.93
C LEU A 129 16.07 -3.27 0.68
N GLY A 130 16.34 -4.07 1.72
CA GLY A 130 17.16 -5.28 1.64
C GLY A 130 18.65 -5.02 1.84
N GLY A 131 19.01 -3.94 2.54
CA GLY A 131 20.39 -3.56 2.92
C GLY A 131 20.85 -2.22 2.34
N GLY A 132 19.93 -1.42 1.76
CA GLY A 132 20.23 -0.08 1.25
C GLY A 132 19.81 0.12 -0.21
N ILE A 133 20.14 1.28 -0.76
CA ILE A 133 19.81 1.68 -2.13
C ILE A 133 20.69 0.92 -3.12
N VAL A 134 20.07 0.21 -4.05
CA VAL A 134 20.76 -0.48 -5.14
C VAL A 134 20.92 0.47 -6.33
N LYS A 135 22.11 0.54 -6.91
CA LYS A 135 22.44 1.37 -8.06
C LYS A 135 21.59 0.99 -9.28
N GLY A 136 21.07 1.96 -10.00
CA GLY A 136 20.20 1.74 -11.16
C GLY A 136 18.79 1.20 -10.79
N SER A 137 18.39 1.25 -9.52
CA SER A 137 17.08 0.79 -9.07
C SER A 137 16.01 1.87 -9.23
N LEU A 138 14.78 1.43 -9.48
CA LEU A 138 13.58 2.27 -9.47
C LEU A 138 12.69 1.86 -8.30
N VAL A 139 12.53 2.74 -7.31
CA VAL A 139 11.81 2.51 -6.05
C VAL A 139 10.55 3.37 -6.00
N LEU A 140 9.40 2.76 -5.81
CA LEU A 140 8.13 3.45 -5.57
C LEU A 140 7.85 3.54 -4.07
N VAL A 141 7.59 4.74 -3.58
CA VAL A 141 7.15 5.01 -2.20
C VAL A 141 5.71 5.49 -2.23
N GLY A 142 4.77 4.59 -1.90
CA GLY A 142 3.34 4.83 -1.88
C GLY A 142 2.80 5.10 -0.48
N GLY A 143 1.56 5.57 -0.39
CA GLY A 143 0.85 5.79 0.88
C GLY A 143 -0.05 7.02 0.84
N ASP A 144 -0.88 7.17 1.88
CA ASP A 144 -1.84 8.27 2.01
C ASP A 144 -1.16 9.65 1.97
N PRO A 145 -1.83 10.70 1.47
CA PRO A 145 -1.33 12.07 1.56
C PRO A 145 -1.12 12.49 3.02
N GLY A 146 0.04 13.11 3.29
CA GLY A 146 0.40 13.59 4.65
C GLY A 146 0.95 12.49 5.58
N ILE A 147 1.17 11.25 5.11
CA ILE A 147 1.72 10.15 5.94
C ILE A 147 3.22 10.32 6.27
N GLY A 148 3.96 11.14 5.50
CA GLY A 148 5.39 11.42 5.73
C GLY A 148 6.34 11.02 4.59
N LYS A 149 5.85 10.56 3.42
CA LYS A 149 6.69 10.11 2.29
C LYS A 149 7.76 11.13 1.88
N SER A 150 7.34 12.34 1.53
CA SER A 150 8.22 13.42 1.10
C SER A 150 9.18 13.86 2.22
N THR A 151 8.76 13.77 3.48
CA THR A 151 9.62 14.07 4.64
C THR A 151 10.73 13.04 4.78
N LEU A 152 10.39 11.74 4.74
CA LEU A 152 11.39 10.66 4.81
C LEU A 152 12.41 10.78 3.68
N LEU A 153 11.95 10.96 2.44
CA LEU A 153 12.85 11.04 1.29
C LEU A 153 13.73 12.29 1.33
N LEU A 154 13.22 13.42 1.83
CA LEU A 154 14.05 14.62 2.03
C LEU A 154 15.10 14.37 3.13
N GLN A 155 14.77 13.67 4.21
CA GLN A 155 15.72 13.28 5.25
C GLN A 155 16.78 12.29 4.72
N VAL A 156 16.38 11.32 3.88
CA VAL A 156 17.32 10.44 3.16
C VAL A 156 18.29 11.27 2.30
N CYS A 157 17.77 12.23 1.51
CA CYS A 157 18.61 13.12 0.73
C CYS A 157 19.65 13.83 1.59
N ARG A 158 19.28 14.32 2.78
CA ARG A 158 20.21 14.94 3.72
C ARG A 158 21.34 13.99 4.11
N ASN A 159 20.98 12.74 4.46
CA ASN A 159 21.96 11.77 4.96
C ASN A 159 22.96 11.32 3.87
N ILE A 160 22.47 11.12 2.62
CA ILE A 160 23.33 10.62 1.53
C ILE A 160 24.09 11.71 0.78
N ALA A 161 23.63 12.96 0.84
CA ALA A 161 24.23 14.06 0.07
C ALA A 161 25.62 14.51 0.56
N ASP A 162 26.13 13.99 1.68
CA ASP A 162 27.53 14.18 2.06
C ASP A 162 28.49 13.43 1.11
N SER A 163 28.11 12.26 0.64
CA SER A 163 28.92 11.38 -0.20
C SER A 163 28.44 11.32 -1.66
N LYS A 164 27.15 11.43 -1.94
CA LYS A 164 26.53 11.25 -3.26
C LYS A 164 25.94 12.57 -3.79
N ASN A 165 25.87 12.70 -5.11
CA ASN A 165 25.14 13.82 -5.75
C ASN A 165 23.65 13.47 -5.80
N VAL A 166 22.81 14.29 -5.19
CA VAL A 166 21.37 14.05 -5.08
C VAL A 166 20.59 15.14 -5.80
N LEU A 167 19.61 14.75 -6.60
CA LEU A 167 18.67 15.65 -7.27
C LEU A 167 17.24 15.35 -6.78
N TYR A 168 16.65 16.33 -6.08
CA TYR A 168 15.25 16.27 -5.65
C TYR A 168 14.40 17.10 -6.60
N ILE A 169 13.44 16.45 -7.26
CA ILE A 169 12.54 17.07 -8.24
C ILE A 169 11.14 17.08 -7.67
N SER A 170 10.57 18.27 -7.54
CA SER A 170 9.20 18.45 -7.05
C SER A 170 8.30 19.00 -8.14
N GLY A 171 7.16 18.34 -8.33
CA GLY A 171 6.06 18.86 -9.16
C GLY A 171 4.89 19.42 -8.34
N GLU A 172 4.94 19.31 -7.00
CA GLU A 172 3.85 19.76 -6.14
C GLU A 172 4.21 21.00 -5.33
N GLU A 173 5.47 21.07 -4.86
CA GLU A 173 5.92 22.14 -3.97
C GLU A 173 6.92 23.06 -4.64
N SER A 174 6.83 24.34 -4.33
CA SER A 174 7.83 25.33 -4.72
C SER A 174 9.14 25.16 -3.93
N LEU A 175 10.26 25.66 -4.49
CA LEU A 175 11.56 25.66 -3.81
C LEU A 175 11.49 26.28 -2.41
N ARG A 176 10.66 27.30 -2.22
CA ARG A 176 10.47 27.95 -0.90
C ARG A 176 9.80 27.03 0.10
N GLN A 177 8.79 26.28 -0.33
CA GLN A 177 8.08 25.32 0.56
C GLN A 177 9.00 24.17 0.95
N ILE A 178 9.76 23.63 -0.01
CA ILE A 178 10.76 22.58 0.28
C ILE A 178 11.81 23.12 1.26
N LYS A 179 12.29 24.37 1.05
CA LYS A 179 13.27 25.00 1.96
C LYS A 179 12.73 25.14 3.38
N LEU A 180 11.49 25.60 3.56
CA LEU A 180 10.85 25.70 4.88
C LEU A 180 10.73 24.34 5.57
N ARG A 181 10.48 23.26 4.82
CA ARG A 181 10.48 21.90 5.34
C ARG A 181 11.89 21.44 5.70
N ALA A 182 12.86 21.69 4.83
CA ALA A 182 14.26 21.36 5.05
C ALA A 182 14.81 22.03 6.31
N ASP A 183 14.47 23.29 6.57
CA ASP A 183 14.93 24.04 7.75
C ASP A 183 14.45 23.42 9.08
N ARG A 184 13.29 22.76 9.09
CA ARG A 184 12.82 22.01 10.26
C ARG A 184 13.58 20.71 10.46
N ILE A 185 14.00 20.07 9.37
CA ILE A 185 14.75 18.80 9.40
C ILE A 185 16.20 19.04 9.84
N GLY A 186 16.77 20.19 9.50
CA GLY A 186 18.12 20.58 9.87
C GLY A 186 18.98 21.01 8.68
N ARG A 187 20.32 20.99 8.87
CA ARG A 187 21.27 21.41 7.83
C ARG A 187 21.39 20.36 6.73
N PHE A 188 21.46 20.81 5.49
CA PHE A 188 21.65 20.01 4.28
C PHE A 188 23.00 20.27 3.62
N PRO A 189 23.66 19.22 3.10
CA PRO A 189 24.89 19.37 2.30
C PRO A 189 24.65 20.03 0.95
N ASP A 190 25.69 20.67 0.40
CA ASP A 190 25.63 21.40 -0.88
C ASP A 190 25.47 20.49 -2.11
N LYS A 191 25.70 19.16 -1.96
CA LYS A 191 25.51 18.20 -3.03
C LYS A 191 24.02 17.85 -3.29
N LEU A 192 23.10 18.28 -2.42
CA LEU A 192 21.68 18.22 -2.70
C LEU A 192 21.26 19.39 -3.60
N LYS A 193 20.77 19.07 -4.78
CA LYS A 193 20.18 20.04 -5.71
C LYS A 193 18.67 19.87 -5.76
N LEU A 194 17.93 20.98 -5.83
CA LEU A 194 16.48 21.01 -5.93
C LEU A 194 16.07 21.53 -7.30
N LEU A 195 15.03 20.91 -7.90
CA LEU A 195 14.42 21.33 -9.15
C LEU A 195 12.88 21.32 -8.98
N CYS A 196 12.21 22.39 -9.40
CA CYS A 196 10.75 22.40 -9.53
C CYS A 196 10.39 22.35 -11.01
N GLU A 197 10.07 21.17 -11.49
CA GLU A 197 9.74 20.90 -12.89
C GLU A 197 8.79 19.68 -12.97
N THR A 198 7.91 19.68 -13.97
CA THR A 198 6.96 18.61 -14.21
C THR A 198 7.07 17.99 -15.62
N ASN A 199 7.74 18.70 -16.55
CA ASN A 199 8.00 18.19 -17.88
C ASN A 199 9.17 17.20 -17.88
N LEU A 200 8.90 15.94 -18.24
CA LEU A 200 9.92 14.89 -18.24
C LEU A 200 11.01 15.05 -19.30
N ASP A 201 10.75 15.73 -20.40
CA ASP A 201 11.79 16.00 -21.40
C ASP A 201 12.85 16.96 -20.84
N VAL A 202 12.42 17.96 -20.06
CA VAL A 202 13.32 18.88 -19.34
C VAL A 202 14.07 18.15 -18.23
N ILE A 203 13.36 17.30 -17.47
CA ILE A 203 13.93 16.50 -16.39
C ILE A 203 14.99 15.53 -16.92
N ASP A 204 14.73 14.84 -18.04
CA ASP A 204 15.70 13.96 -18.72
C ASP A 204 16.98 14.71 -19.09
N ASP A 205 16.83 15.89 -19.72
CA ASP A 205 17.97 16.73 -20.09
C ASP A 205 18.81 17.17 -18.87
N VAL A 206 18.15 17.50 -17.73
CA VAL A 206 18.85 17.90 -16.50
C VAL A 206 19.57 16.70 -15.87
N ILE A 207 18.94 15.53 -15.80
CA ILE A 207 19.54 14.31 -15.27
C ILE A 207 20.77 13.91 -16.07
N ARG A 208 20.68 13.89 -17.42
CA ARG A 208 21.82 13.55 -18.30
C ARG A 208 22.99 14.53 -18.19
N LYS A 209 22.71 15.82 -17.96
CA LYS A 209 23.74 16.82 -17.80
C LYS A 209 24.41 16.81 -16.44
N SER A 210 23.63 16.55 -15.38
CA SER A 210 24.12 16.62 -13.99
C SER A 210 24.61 15.27 -13.47
N MET A 211 24.23 14.15 -14.10
CA MET A 211 24.59 12.77 -13.72
C MET A 211 24.54 12.54 -12.20
N PRO A 212 23.38 12.72 -11.55
CA PRO A 212 23.26 12.50 -10.12
C PRO A 212 23.36 11.00 -9.80
N ASP A 213 23.78 10.65 -8.58
CA ASP A 213 23.77 9.26 -8.11
C ASP A 213 22.35 8.81 -7.72
N VAL A 214 21.58 9.75 -7.14
CA VAL A 214 20.20 9.49 -6.67
C VAL A 214 19.27 10.61 -7.10
N VAL A 215 18.09 10.25 -7.61
CA VAL A 215 17.02 11.18 -7.99
C VAL A 215 15.77 10.88 -7.19
N ILE A 216 15.09 11.92 -6.69
CA ILE A 216 13.77 11.81 -6.08
C ILE A 216 12.76 12.53 -6.98
N ILE A 217 11.64 11.88 -7.30
CA ILE A 217 10.48 12.45 -8.03
C ILE A 217 9.29 12.56 -7.07
N ASP A 218 8.89 13.78 -6.73
CA ASP A 218 7.81 14.07 -5.79
C ASP A 218 6.77 15.04 -6.38
N SER A 219 5.65 14.53 -6.93
CA SER A 219 5.20 13.15 -7.10
C SER A 219 5.05 12.76 -8.57
N ILE A 220 4.94 11.47 -8.86
CA ILE A 220 4.76 10.97 -10.23
C ILE A 220 3.45 11.46 -10.86
N GLN A 221 2.43 11.76 -10.06
CA GLN A 221 1.12 12.21 -10.53
C GLN A 221 1.17 13.61 -11.18
N THR A 222 2.16 14.41 -10.86
CA THR A 222 2.32 15.75 -11.43
C THR A 222 3.20 15.78 -12.69
N MET A 223 3.95 14.68 -12.92
CA MET A 223 4.83 14.58 -14.09
C MET A 223 4.03 14.35 -15.38
N PHE A 224 4.55 14.90 -16.48
CA PHE A 224 3.95 14.69 -17.79
C PHE A 224 4.99 14.58 -18.90
N CYS A 225 4.64 13.80 -19.91
CA CYS A 225 5.32 13.69 -21.19
C CYS A 225 4.51 14.45 -22.25
N GLU A 226 5.13 15.34 -23.02
CA GLU A 226 4.46 16.12 -24.07
C GLU A 226 3.83 15.22 -25.17
N ASN A 227 4.42 14.07 -25.40
CA ASN A 227 3.94 13.11 -26.42
C ASN A 227 2.64 12.41 -26.04
N VAL A 228 2.18 12.54 -24.79
CA VAL A 228 0.93 11.93 -24.28
C VAL A 228 -0.11 13.03 -24.08
N SER A 229 -1.22 12.96 -24.79
CA SER A 229 -2.24 14.03 -24.79
C SER A 229 -3.19 14.04 -23.60
N SER A 230 -3.12 13.01 -22.74
CA SER A 230 -3.95 12.96 -21.53
C SER A 230 -3.40 13.89 -20.46
N ALA A 231 -4.28 14.29 -19.51
CA ALA A 231 -3.90 15.20 -18.44
C ALA A 231 -2.85 14.59 -17.48
N PRO A 232 -2.00 15.41 -16.84
CA PRO A 232 -1.14 14.95 -15.75
C PRO A 232 -1.95 14.17 -14.70
N GLY A 233 -1.36 13.11 -14.13
CA GLY A 233 -2.04 12.22 -13.18
C GLY A 233 -2.97 11.17 -13.80
N SER A 234 -3.24 11.22 -15.11
CA SER A 234 -3.93 10.15 -15.82
C SER A 234 -3.09 8.87 -15.87
N ILE A 235 -3.75 7.74 -16.09
CA ILE A 235 -3.09 6.43 -16.16
C ILE A 235 -2.01 6.40 -17.24
N SER A 236 -2.32 6.93 -18.42
CA SER A 236 -1.40 6.97 -19.55
C SER A 236 -0.17 7.82 -19.25
N GLN A 237 -0.35 9.01 -18.66
CA GLN A 237 0.76 9.88 -18.27
C GLN A 237 1.65 9.23 -17.21
N VAL A 238 1.05 8.69 -16.15
CA VAL A 238 1.80 8.06 -15.05
C VAL A 238 2.60 6.84 -15.55
N ARG A 239 2.05 6.03 -16.44
CA ARG A 239 2.76 4.89 -17.05
C ARG A 239 3.91 5.34 -17.94
N GLU A 240 3.67 6.30 -18.83
CA GLU A 240 4.72 6.79 -19.73
C GLU A 240 5.84 7.47 -18.95
N SER A 241 5.49 8.33 -17.99
CA SER A 241 6.45 8.97 -17.08
C SER A 241 7.33 7.93 -16.36
N THR A 242 6.72 6.86 -15.86
CA THR A 242 7.46 5.78 -15.19
C THR A 242 8.34 5.00 -16.16
N THR A 243 7.90 4.81 -17.42
CA THR A 243 8.73 4.17 -18.46
C THR A 243 9.98 4.97 -18.75
N VAL A 244 9.87 6.30 -18.91
CA VAL A 244 11.03 7.20 -19.10
C VAL A 244 11.98 7.12 -17.91
N LEU A 245 11.47 7.24 -16.68
CA LEU A 245 12.28 7.16 -15.46
C LEU A 245 12.98 5.81 -15.30
N MET A 246 12.31 4.70 -15.66
CA MET A 246 12.91 3.36 -15.65
C MET A 246 14.08 3.25 -16.65
N GLN A 247 13.91 3.81 -17.84
CA GLN A 247 14.97 3.83 -18.85
C GLN A 247 16.16 4.66 -18.40
N LEU A 248 15.94 5.80 -17.74
CA LEU A 248 17.00 6.62 -17.15
C LEU A 248 17.71 5.86 -16.04
N ALA A 249 16.98 5.25 -15.10
CA ALA A 249 17.56 4.49 -14.01
C ALA A 249 18.47 3.37 -14.52
N LYS A 250 17.97 2.55 -15.45
CA LYS A 250 18.73 1.40 -15.99
C LYS A 250 19.82 1.79 -16.99
N GLY A 251 19.58 2.84 -17.80
CA GLY A 251 20.52 3.27 -18.84
C GLY A 251 21.72 4.06 -18.30
N LEU A 252 21.53 4.80 -17.22
CA LEU A 252 22.55 5.67 -16.62
C LEU A 252 23.07 5.14 -15.26
N ASP A 253 22.58 4.00 -14.79
CA ASP A 253 22.88 3.43 -13.46
C ASP A 253 22.57 4.40 -12.30
N ILE A 254 21.48 5.17 -12.40
CA ILE A 254 21.02 6.14 -11.41
C ILE A 254 19.89 5.53 -10.58
N SER A 255 19.95 5.63 -9.26
CA SER A 255 18.87 5.19 -8.40
C SER A 255 17.75 6.24 -8.34
N ILE A 256 16.51 5.86 -8.67
CA ILE A 256 15.38 6.79 -8.72
C ILE A 256 14.30 6.37 -7.72
N PHE A 257 13.92 7.29 -6.84
CA PHE A 257 12.76 7.14 -5.96
C PHE A 257 11.59 7.93 -6.53
N ILE A 258 10.44 7.29 -6.60
CA ILE A 258 9.19 7.88 -7.07
C ILE A 258 8.20 7.92 -5.91
N VAL A 259 7.70 9.12 -5.59
CA VAL A 259 6.59 9.27 -4.65
C VAL A 259 5.28 9.09 -5.39
N GLY A 260 4.39 8.24 -4.83
CA GLY A 260 3.05 8.01 -5.33
C GLY A 260 1.99 8.21 -4.24
N HIS A 261 0.91 8.92 -4.56
CA HIS A 261 -0.23 9.09 -3.66
C HIS A 261 -1.30 8.04 -3.91
N VAL A 262 -1.78 7.36 -2.86
CA VAL A 262 -2.94 6.46 -2.95
C VAL A 262 -4.18 7.34 -2.91
N THR A 263 -5.05 7.24 -3.94
CA THR A 263 -6.31 7.98 -3.97
C THR A 263 -7.47 7.05 -3.66
N LYS A 264 -8.29 7.42 -2.68
CA LYS A 264 -9.51 6.67 -2.31
C LYS A 264 -10.63 6.81 -3.35
N GLU A 265 -10.56 7.83 -4.21
CA GLU A 265 -11.66 8.22 -5.12
C GLU A 265 -11.42 7.91 -6.60
N GLY A 266 -10.31 7.29 -6.95
CA GLY A 266 -10.09 6.71 -8.29
C GLY A 266 -10.04 7.66 -9.49
N VAL A 267 -9.90 8.98 -9.30
CA VAL A 267 -9.78 9.96 -10.40
C VAL A 267 -8.34 10.09 -10.89
N VAL A 268 -7.37 9.84 -10.01
CA VAL A 268 -5.94 9.90 -10.32
C VAL A 268 -5.35 8.49 -10.30
N ALA A 269 -4.43 8.19 -11.23
CA ALA A 269 -3.77 6.90 -11.29
C ALA A 269 -3.03 6.59 -9.98
N GLY A 270 -3.45 5.51 -9.31
CA GLY A 270 -2.85 5.07 -8.05
C GLY A 270 -1.52 4.34 -8.25
N PRO A 271 -0.72 4.17 -7.18
CA PRO A 271 0.58 3.49 -7.23
C PRO A 271 0.51 2.04 -7.73
N ARG A 272 -0.61 1.34 -7.57
CA ARG A 272 -0.80 -0.05 -8.00
C ARG A 272 -0.50 -0.28 -9.49
N ILE A 273 -0.76 0.73 -10.33
CA ILE A 273 -0.46 0.64 -11.77
C ILE A 273 1.04 0.51 -12.01
N LEU A 274 1.86 1.10 -11.14
CA LEU A 274 3.31 1.16 -11.23
C LEU A 274 4.01 -0.05 -10.61
N GLU A 275 3.33 -0.83 -9.76
CA GLU A 275 3.94 -1.94 -9.02
C GLU A 275 4.65 -2.96 -9.93
N HIS A 276 4.12 -3.18 -11.14
CA HIS A 276 4.73 -4.10 -12.09
C HIS A 276 5.96 -3.52 -12.81
N MET A 277 6.06 -2.20 -12.90
CA MET A 277 7.09 -1.50 -13.67
C MET A 277 8.35 -1.22 -12.85
N VAL A 278 8.22 -1.02 -11.53
CA VAL A 278 9.33 -0.68 -10.65
C VAL A 278 10.01 -1.91 -10.04
N ASP A 279 11.22 -1.76 -9.52
CA ASP A 279 11.97 -2.86 -8.90
C ASP A 279 11.54 -3.10 -7.46
N THR A 280 11.28 -2.02 -6.71
CA THR A 280 10.88 -2.07 -5.30
C THR A 280 9.65 -1.19 -5.09
N VAL A 281 8.69 -1.69 -4.31
CA VAL A 281 7.48 -0.97 -3.90
C VAL A 281 7.43 -0.95 -2.38
N LEU A 282 7.44 0.23 -1.82
CA LEU A 282 7.31 0.51 -0.40
C LEU A 282 5.99 1.23 -0.14
N TYR A 283 5.21 0.75 0.82
CA TYR A 283 3.99 1.44 1.26
C TYR A 283 4.12 1.92 2.70
N PHE A 284 3.80 3.19 2.89
CA PHE A 284 3.52 3.72 4.22
C PHE A 284 2.12 3.34 4.66
N GLU A 285 2.04 2.69 5.82
CA GLU A 285 0.81 2.31 6.50
C GLU A 285 0.73 3.03 7.86
N GLY A 286 -0.46 3.31 8.34
CA GLY A 286 -0.70 3.91 9.65
C GLY A 286 -1.86 4.91 9.63
N ASP A 287 -2.45 5.15 10.79
CA ASP A 287 -3.44 6.20 10.97
C ASP A 287 -2.72 7.56 11.10
N LYS A 288 -3.31 8.63 10.53
CA LYS A 288 -2.75 9.99 10.64
C LYS A 288 -2.62 10.47 12.08
N ASN A 289 -3.45 9.93 12.97
CA ASN A 289 -3.48 10.24 14.39
C ASN A 289 -2.58 9.32 15.24
N ALA A 290 -2.06 8.23 14.66
CA ALA A 290 -1.11 7.36 15.36
C ALA A 290 0.29 8.00 15.33
N ALA A 291 1.07 7.82 16.40
CA ALA A 291 2.45 8.31 16.46
C ALA A 291 3.35 7.59 15.45
N TYR A 292 3.02 6.32 15.13
CA TYR A 292 3.86 5.47 14.27
C TYR A 292 3.41 5.41 12.84
N ARG A 293 4.41 5.15 12.01
CA ARG A 293 4.29 4.86 10.58
C ARG A 293 5.04 3.57 10.31
N ILE A 294 4.38 2.62 9.68
CA ILE A 294 5.01 1.39 9.22
C ILE A 294 5.32 1.55 7.74
N LEU A 295 6.54 1.28 7.35
CA LEU A 295 6.96 1.19 5.98
C LEU A 295 7.11 -0.28 5.60
N ARG A 296 6.29 -0.76 4.69
CA ARG A 296 6.24 -2.16 4.25
C ARG A 296 6.75 -2.34 2.84
N ALA A 297 7.60 -3.32 2.61
CA ALA A 297 7.95 -3.77 1.27
C ALA A 297 6.83 -4.67 0.71
N VAL A 298 6.16 -4.22 -0.35
CA VAL A 298 5.14 -5.02 -1.08
C VAL A 298 5.78 -5.77 -2.24
N LYS A 299 6.82 -5.19 -2.84
CA LYS A 299 7.65 -5.80 -3.87
C LYS A 299 9.10 -5.39 -3.64
N ASN A 300 10.01 -6.32 -3.71
CA ASN A 300 11.44 -6.03 -3.65
C ASN A 300 12.22 -7.07 -4.46
N ARG A 301 12.90 -6.65 -5.53
CA ARG A 301 13.75 -7.52 -6.36
C ARG A 301 15.13 -7.76 -5.74
N PHE A 302 15.51 -6.93 -4.77
CA PHE A 302 16.85 -6.90 -4.15
C PHE A 302 16.85 -7.43 -2.72
N GLY A 303 15.69 -7.85 -2.20
CA GLY A 303 15.55 -8.32 -0.84
C GLY A 303 14.20 -8.96 -0.55
N SER A 304 13.95 -9.26 0.72
CA SER A 304 12.70 -9.84 1.19
C SER A 304 11.55 -8.83 1.12
N THR A 305 10.37 -9.27 0.76
CA THR A 305 9.12 -8.50 0.88
C THR A 305 8.47 -8.62 2.26
N ASN A 306 9.07 -9.43 3.15
CA ASN A 306 8.56 -9.64 4.50
C ASN A 306 9.14 -8.65 5.53
N GLU A 307 9.95 -7.68 5.09
CA GLU A 307 10.55 -6.70 5.99
C GLU A 307 9.65 -5.48 6.19
N ILE A 308 9.64 -4.97 7.42
CA ILE A 308 9.01 -3.69 7.76
C ILE A 308 10.00 -2.76 8.44
N GLY A 309 9.81 -1.46 8.23
CA GLY A 309 10.47 -0.38 8.96
C GLY A 309 9.46 0.37 9.80
N VAL A 310 9.81 0.71 11.03
CA VAL A 310 8.94 1.44 11.96
C VAL A 310 9.53 2.81 12.23
N PHE A 311 8.71 3.84 12.01
CA PHE A 311 9.09 5.24 12.19
C PHE A 311 8.09 5.95 13.10
N GLU A 312 8.57 6.91 13.85
CA GLU A 312 7.77 7.85 14.64
C GLU A 312 7.79 9.22 13.97
N MET A 313 6.63 9.89 13.88
CA MET A 313 6.54 11.25 13.36
C MET A 313 6.76 12.24 14.50
N LYS A 314 7.84 13.03 14.41
CA LYS A 314 8.18 14.14 15.32
C LYS A 314 8.13 15.48 14.63
N GLU A 315 8.35 16.55 15.38
CA GLU A 315 8.39 17.92 14.82
C GLU A 315 9.51 18.09 13.80
N GLU A 316 10.68 17.47 14.05
CA GLU A 316 11.84 17.51 13.17
C GLU A 316 11.72 16.56 11.97
N GLY A 317 10.69 15.71 11.91
CA GLY A 317 10.47 14.72 10.85
C GLY A 317 10.27 13.31 11.36
N LEU A 318 10.62 12.31 10.53
CA LEU A 318 10.53 10.90 10.88
C LEU A 318 11.79 10.43 11.59
N THR A 319 11.60 9.73 12.69
CA THR A 319 12.67 9.08 13.48
C THR A 319 12.44 7.58 13.46
N GLU A 320 13.49 6.78 13.25
CA GLU A 320 13.36 5.32 13.29
C GLU A 320 13.13 4.82 14.71
N VAL A 321 12.29 3.78 14.83
CA VAL A 321 12.01 3.10 16.09
C VAL A 321 12.77 1.79 16.11
N SER A 322 13.90 1.76 16.82
CA SER A 322 14.79 0.59 16.89
C SER A 322 14.14 -0.59 17.63
N ASN A 323 13.32 -0.31 18.63
CA ASN A 323 12.58 -1.31 19.40
C ASN A 323 11.08 -0.98 19.49
N PRO A 324 10.27 -1.38 18.47
CA PRO A 324 8.84 -1.14 18.51
C PRO A 324 8.11 -1.83 19.67
N SER A 325 8.60 -3.01 20.09
CA SER A 325 7.98 -3.77 21.19
C SER A 325 8.03 -3.00 22.51
N GLU A 326 9.18 -2.42 22.84
CA GLU A 326 9.37 -1.63 24.06
C GLU A 326 8.39 -0.46 24.13
N TYR A 327 8.26 0.22 23.01
CA TYR A 327 7.35 1.36 22.90
C TYR A 327 5.87 0.97 22.93
N MET A 328 5.49 -0.16 22.29
CA MET A 328 4.11 -0.65 22.28
C MET A 328 3.63 -1.10 23.66
N LEU A 329 4.56 -1.35 24.57
CA LEU A 329 4.30 -1.76 25.96
C LEU A 329 4.39 -0.58 26.94
N ASP A 330 4.82 0.60 26.49
CA ASP A 330 4.89 1.78 27.33
C ASP A 330 3.50 2.22 27.81
N GLY A 331 3.40 2.59 29.08
CA GLY A 331 2.12 2.98 29.70
C GLY A 331 1.16 1.83 30.01
N ARG A 332 1.59 0.57 29.92
CA ARG A 332 0.78 -0.59 30.31
C ARG A 332 0.41 -0.53 31.80
N PRO A 333 -0.89 -0.69 32.16
CA PRO A 333 -1.32 -0.62 33.54
C PRO A 333 -0.87 -1.85 34.35
N ASP A 334 -0.31 -1.64 35.54
CA ASP A 334 0.03 -2.72 36.48
C ASP A 334 -1.23 -3.25 37.17
N GLY A 335 -1.33 -4.58 37.26
CA GLY A 335 -2.39 -5.25 38.02
C GLY A 335 -3.81 -5.09 37.48
N ALA A 336 -3.96 -4.64 36.22
CA ALA A 336 -5.26 -4.54 35.58
C ALA A 336 -5.70 -5.89 35.00
N SER A 337 -6.95 -6.28 35.24
CA SER A 337 -7.55 -7.42 34.54
C SER A 337 -7.84 -7.07 33.07
N GLY A 338 -7.69 -8.05 32.20
CA GLY A 338 -7.95 -7.88 30.76
C GLY A 338 -6.79 -7.32 29.95
N SER A 339 -5.63 -6.98 30.55
CA SER A 339 -4.40 -6.58 29.86
C SER A 339 -3.44 -7.76 29.75
N VAL A 340 -3.01 -8.09 28.54
CA VAL A 340 -2.15 -9.24 28.23
C VAL A 340 -1.14 -8.84 27.16
N VAL A 341 0.10 -9.32 27.27
CA VAL A 341 1.09 -9.16 26.21
C VAL A 341 1.10 -10.39 25.32
N ALA A 342 1.07 -10.15 24.02
CA ALA A 342 1.22 -11.20 23.02
C ALA A 342 2.35 -10.85 22.03
N CYS A 343 2.94 -11.90 21.43
CA CYS A 343 3.95 -11.73 20.40
C CYS A 343 3.40 -12.05 19.02
N LEU A 344 3.46 -11.08 18.12
CA LEU A 344 3.16 -11.22 16.70
C LEU A 344 4.44 -11.23 15.86
N MET A 345 4.31 -11.69 14.63
CA MET A 345 5.34 -11.52 13.59
C MET A 345 4.83 -10.59 12.51
N GLU A 346 5.50 -9.48 12.30
CA GLU A 346 5.32 -8.65 11.12
C GLU A 346 6.50 -8.92 10.16
N GLY A 347 6.22 -9.74 9.15
CA GLY A 347 7.28 -10.26 8.28
C GLY A 347 8.24 -11.16 9.03
N THR A 348 9.50 -10.78 9.14
CA THR A 348 10.53 -11.50 9.91
C THR A 348 10.72 -10.92 11.32
N ARG A 349 10.06 -9.81 11.65
CA ARG A 349 10.25 -9.07 12.90
C ARG A 349 9.26 -9.51 13.97
N PRO A 350 9.72 -10.00 15.14
CA PRO A 350 8.86 -10.20 16.29
C PRO A 350 8.49 -8.83 16.88
N MET A 351 7.23 -8.66 17.26
CA MET A 351 6.73 -7.47 17.94
C MET A 351 5.86 -7.88 19.12
N LEU A 352 6.09 -7.29 20.28
CA LEU A 352 5.25 -7.48 21.44
C LEU A 352 4.19 -6.38 21.45
N VAL A 353 2.95 -6.78 21.68
CA VAL A 353 1.80 -5.87 21.71
C VAL A 353 0.94 -6.14 22.94
N GLU A 354 0.39 -5.09 23.52
CA GLU A 354 -0.62 -5.23 24.55
C GLU A 354 -1.99 -5.48 23.91
N ILE A 355 -2.67 -6.52 24.37
CA ILE A 355 -4.05 -6.84 24.05
C ILE A 355 -4.89 -6.49 25.27
N GLN A 356 -5.85 -5.61 25.10
CA GLN A 356 -6.77 -5.18 26.14
C GLN A 356 -8.17 -5.71 25.83
N ALA A 357 -8.78 -6.40 26.78
CA ALA A 357 -10.17 -6.85 26.67
C ALA A 357 -10.99 -6.30 27.86
N LEU A 358 -12.19 -5.84 27.58
CA LEU A 358 -13.16 -5.44 28.58
C LEU A 358 -14.45 -6.21 28.37
N VAL A 359 -14.84 -6.99 29.38
CA VAL A 359 -16.09 -7.77 29.38
C VAL A 359 -16.97 -7.28 30.52
N CYS A 360 -18.19 -6.89 30.21
CA CYS A 360 -19.16 -6.42 31.21
C CYS A 360 -20.56 -6.94 30.88
N GLN A 361 -21.44 -6.99 31.90
CA GLN A 361 -22.83 -7.38 31.73
C GLN A 361 -23.54 -6.41 30.76
N SER A 362 -24.26 -6.96 29.77
CA SER A 362 -25.03 -6.14 28.84
C SER A 362 -26.36 -5.70 29.46
N ASN A 363 -26.61 -4.41 29.47
CA ASN A 363 -27.85 -3.83 30.02
C ASN A 363 -28.97 -3.73 28.98
N PHE A 364 -28.71 -4.07 27.71
CA PHE A 364 -29.63 -3.77 26.59
C PHE A 364 -30.21 -5.01 25.88
N GLY A 365 -30.06 -6.20 26.43
CA GLY A 365 -30.65 -7.43 25.86
C GLY A 365 -29.98 -7.95 24.57
N MET A 366 -29.18 -7.12 23.88
CA MET A 366 -28.33 -7.54 22.74
C MET A 366 -26.87 -7.17 23.04
N PRO A 367 -26.03 -8.16 23.31
CA PRO A 367 -24.60 -7.96 23.58
C PRO A 367 -23.87 -7.28 22.43
N ARG A 368 -23.07 -6.26 22.76
CA ARG A 368 -22.21 -5.55 21.79
C ARG A 368 -20.83 -6.17 21.78
N ARG A 369 -20.30 -6.35 20.59
CA ARG A 369 -18.91 -6.81 20.39
C ARG A 369 -18.21 -5.85 19.47
N THR A 370 -17.10 -5.28 19.94
CA THR A 370 -16.31 -4.30 19.20
C THR A 370 -14.85 -4.70 19.28
N SER A 371 -14.15 -4.57 18.17
CA SER A 371 -12.71 -4.82 18.08
C SER A 371 -12.03 -3.63 17.43
N ALA A 372 -10.98 -3.12 18.07
CA ALA A 372 -10.03 -2.18 17.52
C ALA A 372 -8.68 -2.87 17.37
N GLY A 373 -8.14 -2.90 16.15
CA GLY A 373 -6.85 -3.52 15.86
C GLY A 373 -6.87 -4.99 15.46
N ALA A 374 -7.94 -5.77 15.79
CA ALA A 374 -8.11 -7.15 15.32
C ALA A 374 -9.38 -7.30 14.48
N ASP A 375 -9.44 -8.37 13.67
CA ASP A 375 -10.63 -8.69 12.87
C ASP A 375 -11.81 -9.06 13.77
N ILE A 376 -12.94 -8.39 13.60
CA ILE A 376 -14.14 -8.57 14.43
C ILE A 376 -14.76 -9.97 14.25
N ASN A 377 -14.65 -10.58 13.06
CA ASN A 377 -15.17 -11.92 12.82
C ASN A 377 -14.31 -12.95 13.56
N ARG A 378 -12.98 -12.78 13.54
CA ARG A 378 -12.06 -13.63 14.31
C ARG A 378 -12.33 -13.51 15.81
N PHE A 379 -12.49 -12.28 16.31
CA PHE A 379 -12.87 -12.07 17.71
C PHE A 379 -14.19 -12.79 18.09
N ASN A 380 -15.21 -12.69 17.26
CA ASN A 380 -16.48 -13.38 17.47
C ASN A 380 -16.33 -14.91 17.51
N LEU A 381 -15.46 -15.48 16.66
CA LEU A 381 -15.16 -16.92 16.69
C LEU A 381 -14.50 -17.34 18.01
N LEU A 382 -13.53 -16.54 18.50
CA LEU A 382 -12.85 -16.80 19.77
C LEU A 382 -13.79 -16.68 20.97
N MET A 383 -14.73 -15.72 20.95
CA MET A 383 -15.79 -15.59 21.95
C MET A 383 -16.68 -16.85 21.99
N ALA A 384 -17.04 -17.40 20.82
CA ALA A 384 -17.82 -18.64 20.73
C ALA A 384 -17.03 -19.85 21.25
N VAL A 385 -15.72 -19.92 21.03
CA VAL A 385 -14.84 -20.96 21.59
C VAL A 385 -14.82 -20.87 23.12
N LEU A 386 -14.64 -19.68 23.69
CA LEU A 386 -14.69 -19.44 25.14
C LEU A 386 -16.04 -19.91 25.75
N GLU A 387 -17.13 -19.54 25.12
CA GLU A 387 -18.47 -19.92 25.58
C GLU A 387 -18.68 -21.42 25.51
N LYS A 388 -18.35 -22.06 24.38
CA LYS A 388 -18.65 -23.48 24.15
C LYS A 388 -17.65 -24.44 24.82
N ARG A 389 -16.36 -24.08 24.89
CA ARG A 389 -15.29 -24.99 25.34
C ARG A 389 -14.88 -24.75 26.79
N ILE A 390 -14.87 -23.51 27.23
CA ILE A 390 -14.54 -23.14 28.62
C ILE A 390 -15.81 -23.03 29.48
N GLY A 391 -16.99 -22.83 28.86
CA GLY A 391 -18.26 -22.73 29.56
C GLY A 391 -18.55 -21.33 30.14
N LEU A 392 -17.89 -20.29 29.65
CA LEU A 392 -18.17 -18.92 30.07
C LEU A 392 -19.55 -18.47 29.57
N ARG A 393 -20.26 -17.68 30.38
CA ARG A 393 -21.58 -17.14 29.99
C ARG A 393 -21.42 -15.76 29.33
N LEU A 394 -20.91 -15.76 28.10
CA LEU A 394 -20.62 -14.53 27.36
C LEU A 394 -21.77 -14.03 26.48
N SER A 395 -22.81 -14.84 26.30
CA SER A 395 -24.02 -14.47 25.53
C SER A 395 -24.81 -13.32 26.13
N GLY A 396 -24.63 -13.02 27.43
CA GLY A 396 -25.22 -11.85 28.11
C GLY A 396 -24.24 -10.72 28.37
N CYS A 397 -23.04 -10.73 27.80
CA CYS A 397 -21.99 -9.75 28.08
C CYS A 397 -21.61 -8.94 26.85
N ASP A 398 -21.45 -7.65 27.02
CA ASP A 398 -20.73 -6.79 26.09
C ASP A 398 -19.24 -7.11 26.15
N ALA A 399 -18.56 -7.11 25.02
CA ALA A 399 -17.13 -7.40 24.96
C ALA A 399 -16.42 -6.43 23.99
N TYR A 400 -15.38 -5.83 24.48
CA TYR A 400 -14.56 -4.86 23.76
C TYR A 400 -13.12 -5.36 23.72
N LEU A 401 -12.51 -5.32 22.54
CA LEU A 401 -11.13 -5.69 22.31
C LEU A 401 -10.37 -4.50 21.73
N ASN A 402 -9.20 -4.22 22.25
CA ASN A 402 -8.30 -3.21 21.74
C ASN A 402 -6.86 -3.76 21.68
N ILE A 403 -6.19 -3.59 20.55
CA ILE A 403 -4.75 -3.80 20.44
C ILE A 403 -4.09 -2.43 20.56
N ALA A 404 -3.26 -2.26 21.58
CA ALA A 404 -2.57 -1.01 21.86
C ALA A 404 -1.64 -0.62 20.68
N GLY A 405 -1.39 0.69 20.51
CA GLY A 405 -0.52 1.22 19.48
C GLY A 405 -1.19 1.47 18.12
N GLY A 406 -2.51 1.23 17.97
CA GLY A 406 -3.27 1.56 16.75
C GLY A 406 -2.95 0.66 15.55
N LEU A 407 -2.31 -0.48 15.76
CA LEU A 407 -2.00 -1.46 14.72
C LEU A 407 -3.24 -2.26 14.31
N ARG A 408 -3.34 -2.59 13.02
CA ARG A 408 -4.31 -3.57 12.52
C ARG A 408 -3.58 -4.88 12.25
N ILE A 409 -3.93 -5.91 13.02
CA ILE A 409 -3.23 -7.19 13.02
C ILE A 409 -4.21 -8.29 12.64
N SER A 410 -3.77 -9.15 11.72
CA SER A 410 -4.55 -10.32 11.26
C SER A 410 -3.86 -11.65 11.56
N GLU A 411 -2.78 -11.64 12.33
CA GLU A 411 -2.01 -12.85 12.62
C GLU A 411 -2.70 -13.76 13.65
N PRO A 412 -2.98 -15.04 13.32
CA PRO A 412 -3.66 -15.97 14.22
C PRO A 412 -2.89 -16.29 15.51
N ALA A 413 -1.59 -16.03 15.55
CA ALA A 413 -0.78 -16.23 16.75
C ALA A 413 -1.24 -15.40 17.96
N LEU A 414 -2.04 -14.34 17.74
CA LEU A 414 -2.62 -13.52 18.81
C LEU A 414 -3.85 -14.13 19.46
N ASP A 415 -4.45 -15.17 18.89
CA ASP A 415 -5.70 -15.76 19.37
C ASP A 415 -5.61 -16.15 20.85
N LEU A 416 -4.49 -16.77 21.24
CA LEU A 416 -4.27 -17.20 22.62
C LEU A 416 -4.23 -16.01 23.57
N GLY A 417 -3.58 -14.91 23.18
CA GLY A 417 -3.55 -13.66 23.94
C GLY A 417 -4.93 -13.02 24.05
N ILE A 418 -5.72 -13.02 22.96
CA ILE A 418 -7.09 -12.49 22.96
C ILE A 418 -7.98 -13.31 23.92
N ILE A 419 -7.92 -14.62 23.83
CA ILE A 419 -8.68 -15.52 24.73
C ILE A 419 -8.28 -15.28 26.20
N TYR A 420 -7.00 -15.15 26.48
CA TYR A 420 -6.52 -14.95 27.85
C TYR A 420 -6.90 -13.57 28.40
N ALA A 421 -6.87 -12.52 27.57
CA ALA A 421 -7.32 -11.19 27.94
C ALA A 421 -8.84 -11.18 28.27
N VAL A 422 -9.67 -11.83 27.43
CA VAL A 422 -11.12 -11.97 27.68
C VAL A 422 -11.39 -12.75 28.96
N LEU A 423 -10.68 -13.86 29.18
CA LEU A 423 -10.81 -14.69 30.36
C LEU A 423 -10.40 -13.93 31.64
N SER A 424 -9.29 -13.19 31.59
CA SER A 424 -8.81 -12.31 32.67
C SER A 424 -9.85 -11.25 33.02
N SER A 425 -10.36 -10.53 32.03
CA SER A 425 -11.41 -9.51 32.21
C SER A 425 -12.70 -10.09 32.78
N TYR A 426 -13.17 -11.23 32.22
CA TYR A 426 -14.41 -11.87 32.67
C TYR A 426 -14.34 -12.33 34.13
N LYS A 427 -13.20 -12.92 34.55
CA LYS A 427 -12.95 -13.35 35.92
C LYS A 427 -12.52 -12.20 36.85
N ASN A 428 -12.18 -11.04 36.31
CA ASN A 428 -11.59 -9.90 37.02
C ASN A 428 -10.30 -10.29 37.79
N ILE A 429 -9.44 -11.10 37.14
CA ILE A 429 -8.15 -11.55 37.70
C ILE A 429 -7.05 -10.97 36.81
N PRO A 430 -6.12 -10.17 37.36
CA PRO A 430 -4.96 -9.65 36.64
C PRO A 430 -4.07 -10.79 36.11
N VAL A 431 -3.45 -10.58 34.96
CA VAL A 431 -2.38 -11.45 34.46
C VAL A 431 -1.03 -10.90 34.97
N ASP A 432 -0.11 -11.81 35.32
CA ASP A 432 1.23 -11.42 35.70
C ASP A 432 1.91 -10.58 34.62
N HIS A 433 2.45 -9.43 35.02
CA HIS A 433 3.04 -8.41 34.14
C HIS A 433 4.15 -8.96 33.25
N ASN A 434 4.90 -9.96 33.73
CA ASN A 434 6.03 -10.58 33.04
C ASN A 434 5.64 -11.81 32.21
N THR A 435 4.34 -12.01 31.96
CA THR A 435 3.82 -13.13 31.15
C THR A 435 3.49 -12.68 29.73
N ILE A 436 3.95 -13.44 28.74
CA ILE A 436 3.67 -13.28 27.33
C ILE A 436 3.00 -14.53 26.76
N LEU A 437 2.12 -14.35 25.79
CA LEU A 437 1.42 -15.44 25.12
C LEU A 437 1.52 -15.34 23.61
N PHE A 438 1.49 -16.49 22.95
CA PHE A 438 1.19 -16.60 21.53
C PHE A 438 0.72 -18.01 21.15
N GLY A 439 -0.20 -18.11 20.18
CA GLY A 439 -0.70 -19.38 19.69
C GLY A 439 -1.98 -19.19 18.89
N GLU A 440 -2.17 -19.98 17.85
CA GLU A 440 -3.43 -20.03 17.10
C GLU A 440 -4.42 -20.93 17.84
N VAL A 441 -5.71 -20.56 17.85
CA VAL A 441 -6.78 -21.35 18.49
C VAL A 441 -7.80 -21.81 17.45
N GLY A 442 -8.02 -23.13 17.40
CA GLY A 442 -9.05 -23.73 16.56
C GLY A 442 -10.43 -23.78 17.23
N LEU A 443 -11.46 -24.06 16.45
CA LEU A 443 -12.87 -24.07 16.91
C LEU A 443 -13.20 -25.19 17.91
N ALA A 444 -12.37 -26.26 17.96
CA ALA A 444 -12.49 -27.28 18.99
C ALA A 444 -11.81 -26.89 20.33
N GLY A 445 -11.17 -25.72 20.38
CA GLY A 445 -10.43 -25.23 21.53
C GLY A 445 -8.99 -25.76 21.58
N GLU A 446 -8.52 -26.38 20.51
CA GLU A 446 -7.12 -26.81 20.39
C GLU A 446 -6.20 -25.61 20.15
N VAL A 447 -4.99 -25.69 20.71
CA VAL A 447 -3.95 -24.69 20.50
C VAL A 447 -2.93 -25.22 19.49
N ARG A 448 -2.79 -24.53 18.39
CA ARG A 448 -2.00 -24.93 17.22
C ARG A 448 -0.65 -24.25 17.19
N ALA A 449 0.31 -24.94 16.56
CA ALA A 449 1.65 -24.40 16.35
C ALA A 449 1.61 -23.11 15.52
N VAL A 450 2.53 -22.20 15.84
CA VAL A 450 2.77 -20.97 15.10
C VAL A 450 4.20 -20.94 14.56
N SER A 451 4.40 -20.19 13.49
CA SER A 451 5.72 -20.00 12.90
C SER A 451 6.65 -19.18 13.82
N HIS A 452 7.96 -19.40 13.66
CA HIS A 452 9.00 -18.59 14.31
C HIS A 452 8.92 -18.54 15.84
N ALA A 453 8.47 -19.60 16.52
CA ALA A 453 8.32 -19.64 17.97
C ALA A 453 9.61 -19.27 18.72
N ALA A 454 10.77 -19.73 18.24
CA ALA A 454 12.08 -19.38 18.84
C ALA A 454 12.39 -17.87 18.76
N VAL A 455 12.04 -17.23 17.64
CA VAL A 455 12.26 -15.79 17.47
C VAL A 455 11.38 -14.99 18.42
N ARG A 456 10.11 -15.38 18.58
CA ARG A 456 9.16 -14.79 19.53
C ARG A 456 9.63 -14.90 20.98
N VAL A 457 10.08 -16.08 21.39
CA VAL A 457 10.60 -16.32 22.73
C VAL A 457 11.88 -15.51 23.00
N ASN A 458 12.78 -15.44 22.02
CA ASN A 458 13.99 -14.64 22.14
C ASN A 458 13.70 -13.15 22.31
N GLU A 459 12.68 -12.61 21.64
CA GLU A 459 12.26 -11.23 21.81
C GLU A 459 11.69 -11.00 23.21
N ALA A 460 10.86 -11.93 23.70
CA ALA A 460 10.36 -11.88 25.07
C ALA A 460 11.50 -11.88 26.12
N ILE A 461 12.52 -12.71 25.94
CA ILE A 461 13.70 -12.75 26.82
C ILE A 461 14.45 -11.40 26.81
N LYS A 462 14.65 -10.79 25.64
CA LYS A 462 15.32 -9.49 25.50
C LYS A 462 14.61 -8.39 26.28
N LEU A 463 13.27 -8.44 26.34
CA LEU A 463 12.43 -7.45 27.01
C LEU A 463 12.12 -7.81 28.46
N GLY A 464 12.77 -8.84 29.01
CA GLY A 464 12.71 -9.18 30.42
C GLY A 464 11.49 -9.99 30.85
N PHE A 465 10.72 -10.56 29.93
CA PHE A 465 9.63 -11.46 30.29
C PHE A 465 10.15 -12.76 30.89
N THR A 466 9.49 -13.22 31.95
CA THR A 466 9.90 -14.40 32.74
C THR A 466 9.06 -15.64 32.44
N THR A 467 7.85 -15.48 31.87
CA THR A 467 6.95 -16.59 31.55
C THR A 467 6.44 -16.43 30.12
N CYS A 468 6.43 -17.52 29.37
CA CYS A 468 5.84 -17.59 28.02
C CYS A 468 4.88 -18.75 27.92
N ILE A 469 3.60 -18.47 27.65
CA ILE A 469 2.55 -19.47 27.40
C ILE A 469 2.42 -19.62 25.89
N LEU A 470 2.60 -20.84 25.39
CA LEU A 470 2.69 -21.12 23.96
C LEU A 470 2.15 -22.53 23.63
N PRO A 471 1.94 -22.84 22.33
CA PRO A 471 1.51 -24.19 21.95
C PRO A 471 2.53 -25.25 22.37
N GLU A 472 2.12 -26.32 23.04
CA GLU A 472 3.00 -27.41 23.51
C GLU A 472 3.86 -27.99 22.37
N VAL A 473 3.31 -28.05 21.17
CA VAL A 473 4.02 -28.56 19.98
C VAL A 473 5.28 -27.74 19.67
N CYS A 474 5.29 -26.44 19.99
CA CYS A 474 6.42 -25.56 19.77
C CYS A 474 7.58 -25.80 20.74
N LEU A 475 7.35 -26.39 21.91
CA LEU A 475 8.38 -26.63 22.93
C LEU A 475 9.53 -27.52 22.44
N LYS A 476 9.25 -28.48 21.55
CA LYS A 476 10.23 -29.48 21.09
C LYS A 476 11.52 -28.89 20.50
N ASN A 477 11.45 -27.67 19.96
CA ASN A 477 12.55 -27.03 19.23
C ASN A 477 13.07 -25.75 19.94
N LEU A 478 12.64 -25.48 21.19
CA LEU A 478 13.03 -24.28 21.92
C LEU A 478 14.14 -24.58 22.93
N LYS A 479 15.20 -23.77 22.88
CA LYS A 479 16.29 -23.75 23.86
C LYS A 479 16.35 -22.36 24.48
N THR A 480 16.10 -22.23 25.78
CA THR A 480 16.01 -20.93 26.48
C THR A 480 17.04 -20.74 27.57
N ASP A 481 17.92 -21.75 27.82
CA ASP A 481 18.97 -21.72 28.85
C ASP A 481 18.43 -21.30 30.22
N GLY A 482 17.15 -21.59 30.51
CA GLY A 482 16.49 -21.26 31.79
C GLY A 482 16.14 -19.79 32.00
N LYS A 483 16.30 -18.94 31.00
CA LYS A 483 16.02 -17.49 31.11
C LYS A 483 14.53 -17.14 31.16
N ILE A 484 13.65 -18.02 30.68
CA ILE A 484 12.20 -17.84 30.67
C ILE A 484 11.53 -19.19 30.96
N ARG A 485 10.48 -19.18 31.78
CA ARG A 485 9.62 -20.35 32.01
C ARG A 485 8.72 -20.54 30.81
N LEU A 486 8.80 -21.70 30.14
CA LEU A 486 7.91 -22.05 29.03
C LEU A 486 6.76 -22.92 29.53
N VAL A 487 5.53 -22.47 29.29
CA VAL A 487 4.29 -23.18 29.61
C VAL A 487 3.63 -23.63 28.31
N GLY A 488 3.74 -24.94 28.02
CA GLY A 488 3.14 -25.51 26.83
C GLY A 488 1.70 -25.91 27.05
N ILE A 489 0.77 -25.45 26.23
CA ILE A 489 -0.64 -25.78 26.30
C ILE A 489 -1.15 -26.45 25.01
N LYS A 490 -2.08 -27.40 25.14
CA LYS A 490 -2.75 -28.11 24.04
C LYS A 490 -4.15 -27.58 23.76
N THR A 491 -4.84 -27.14 24.81
CA THR A 491 -6.22 -26.68 24.73
C THR A 491 -6.43 -25.42 25.55
N VAL A 492 -7.39 -24.61 25.18
CA VAL A 492 -7.75 -23.37 25.87
C VAL A 492 -8.19 -23.58 27.31
N ASN A 493 -8.67 -24.80 27.69
CA ASN A 493 -9.07 -25.11 29.05
C ASN A 493 -7.90 -25.01 30.04
N GLN A 494 -6.68 -25.34 29.60
CA GLN A 494 -5.47 -25.25 30.44
C GLN A 494 -5.11 -23.81 30.83
N LEU A 495 -5.62 -22.80 30.10
CA LEU A 495 -5.45 -21.39 30.49
C LEU A 495 -6.17 -21.04 31.80
N ILE A 496 -7.18 -21.80 32.18
CA ILE A 496 -7.91 -21.57 33.45
C ILE A 496 -6.99 -21.83 34.65
N ASP A 497 -6.12 -22.80 34.52
CA ASP A 497 -5.17 -23.21 35.58
C ASP A 497 -4.01 -22.22 35.71
N GLU A 498 -3.67 -21.52 34.64
CA GLU A 498 -2.59 -20.52 34.60
C GLU A 498 -3.05 -19.11 35.02
N ILE A 499 -4.36 -18.85 35.12
CA ILE A 499 -4.92 -17.57 35.56
C ILE A 499 -4.99 -17.52 37.10
N GLY A 500 -4.22 -16.66 37.72
CA GLY A 500 -4.21 -16.46 39.17
C GLY A 500 -3.26 -17.40 39.95
N GLY A 501 -2.31 -18.04 39.23
CA GLY A 501 -1.25 -18.85 39.77
C GLY A 501 0.01 -18.05 40.17
#